data_c367496781f296dfd5ae2f60832a3cc0
#
_entry.id   c367496781f296dfd5ae2f60832a3cc0
#
_cell.length_a   1.000
_cell.length_b   1.000
_cell.length_c   1.000
_cell.angle_alpha   90.00
_cell.angle_beta   90.00
_cell.angle_gamma   90.00
#
_symmetry.space_group_name_H-M   'P 1'
#
loop_
_entity.id
_entity.type
_entity.pdbx_description
1 polymer ?
#
loop_
_entity_poly.entity_id
_entity_poly.type
_entity_poly.pdbx_seq_one_letter_code
_entity_poly.pdbx_strand_id
1 'polypeptide(L)'
;MDHENALSDTLEFGATAQVGDDIRSLRKSRTMTISDLAGHVGRSIGWLSQVERGQTEPAIADLKKIARLFGIPVSFFFRNEAAPERERGRIVRAASRAVLGSNEDGLTEELLSPDLSGDFEIIRSVFAPYAKSEVFPARAAQDGGY
;
A
#
# COMPACT_ATOMS: atom_id res chain seq x y z
N MET A 1 -4.17 18.80 -30.27
CA MET A 1 -4.86 17.56 -29.93
C MET A 1 -4.00 16.56 -29.18
N ASP A 2 -2.68 16.77 -29.12
CA ASP A 2 -1.75 15.79 -28.51
C ASP A 2 -1.37 16.06 -27.05
N HIS A 3 -1.79 17.19 -26.47
CA HIS A 3 -1.44 17.54 -25.07
C HIS A 3 -2.33 16.85 -24.02
N GLU A 4 -3.55 16.52 -24.33
CA GLU A 4 -4.46 15.82 -23.40
C GLU A 4 -4.07 14.35 -23.21
N ASN A 5 -3.57 13.71 -24.26
CA ASN A 5 -3.15 12.29 -24.18
C ASN A 5 -1.85 12.11 -23.40
N ALA A 6 -0.90 13.05 -23.51
CA ALA A 6 0.37 13.01 -22.76
C ALA A 6 0.19 13.22 -21.25
N LEU A 7 -0.80 14.03 -20.84
CA LEU A 7 -1.14 14.24 -19.43
C LEU A 7 -1.85 13.02 -18.84
N SER A 8 -2.74 12.36 -19.60
CA SER A 8 -3.39 11.11 -19.20
C SER A 8 -2.37 9.99 -18.97
N ASP A 9 -1.45 9.78 -19.90
CA ASP A 9 -0.40 8.77 -19.82
C ASP A 9 0.53 9.01 -18.61
N THR A 10 0.85 10.26 -18.32
CA THR A 10 1.71 10.63 -17.18
C THR A 10 1.01 10.39 -15.84
N LEU A 11 -0.29 10.63 -15.76
CA LEU A 11 -1.09 10.40 -14.56
C LEU A 11 -1.31 8.89 -14.30
N GLU A 12 -1.57 8.10 -15.33
CA GLU A 12 -1.71 6.65 -15.25
C GLU A 12 -0.39 6.00 -14.82
N PHE A 13 0.73 6.44 -15.39
CA PHE A 13 2.05 5.93 -15.03
C PHE A 13 2.42 6.24 -13.56
N GLY A 14 2.08 7.42 -13.07
CA GLY A 14 2.29 7.81 -11.66
C GLY A 14 1.45 6.96 -10.68
N ALA A 15 0.22 6.66 -11.02
CA ALA A 15 -0.66 5.82 -10.21
C ALA A 15 -0.18 4.36 -10.15
N THR A 16 0.25 3.82 -11.28
CA THR A 16 0.78 2.46 -11.38
C THR A 16 2.09 2.30 -10.58
N ALA A 17 2.98 3.30 -10.64
CA ALA A 17 4.22 3.31 -9.87
C ALA A 17 3.95 3.28 -8.36
N GLN A 18 2.98 4.07 -7.88
CA GLN A 18 2.61 4.09 -6.46
C GLN A 18 2.05 2.75 -5.99
N VAL A 19 1.16 2.12 -6.75
CA VAL A 19 0.62 0.79 -6.43
C VAL A 19 1.75 -0.24 -6.30
N GLY A 20 2.71 -0.20 -7.21
CA GLY A 20 3.89 -1.08 -7.18
C GLY A 20 4.75 -0.87 -5.94
N ASP A 21 5.02 0.38 -5.57
CA ASP A 21 5.77 0.74 -4.36
C ASP A 21 5.04 0.31 -3.08
N ASP A 22 3.72 0.49 -3.02
CA ASP A 22 2.91 0.02 -1.90
C ASP A 22 3.00 -1.50 -1.73
N ILE A 23 2.84 -2.26 -2.82
CA ILE A 23 2.94 -3.73 -2.81
C ILE A 23 4.32 -4.16 -2.31
N ARG A 24 5.37 -3.52 -2.81
CA ARG A 24 6.76 -3.80 -2.41
C ARG A 24 6.97 -3.51 -0.92
N SER A 25 6.47 -2.39 -0.42
CA SER A 25 6.57 -1.99 0.99
C SER A 25 5.82 -2.95 1.90
N LEU A 26 4.58 -3.31 1.56
CA LEU A 26 3.78 -4.31 2.28
C LEU A 26 4.49 -5.68 2.31
N ARG A 27 5.06 -6.12 1.19
CA ARG A 27 5.82 -7.37 1.13
C ARG A 27 7.02 -7.35 2.08
N LYS A 28 7.82 -6.28 2.02
CA LYS A 28 9.01 -6.11 2.86
C LYS A 28 8.66 -6.02 4.34
N SER A 29 7.57 -5.33 4.70
CA SER A 29 7.14 -5.20 6.10
C SER A 29 6.82 -6.55 6.75
N ARG A 30 6.46 -7.56 5.96
CA ARG A 30 6.25 -8.94 6.40
C ARG A 30 7.43 -9.88 6.12
N THR A 31 8.58 -9.34 5.74
CA THR A 31 9.81 -10.11 5.44
C THR A 31 9.59 -11.18 4.37
N MET A 32 8.61 -10.97 3.48
CA MET A 32 8.30 -11.89 2.39
C MET A 32 9.27 -11.69 1.22
N THR A 33 9.68 -12.79 0.60
CA THR A 33 10.38 -12.72 -0.67
C THR A 33 9.41 -12.42 -1.82
N ILE A 34 9.93 -11.97 -2.95
CA ILE A 34 9.11 -11.75 -4.16
C ILE A 34 8.47 -13.07 -4.64
N SER A 35 9.17 -14.19 -4.45
CA SER A 35 8.67 -15.53 -4.77
C SER A 35 7.47 -15.91 -3.88
N ASP A 36 7.54 -15.62 -2.58
CA ASP A 36 6.46 -15.92 -1.65
C ASP A 36 5.18 -15.17 -2.03
N LEU A 37 5.29 -13.86 -2.27
CA LEU A 37 4.12 -13.06 -2.64
C LEU A 37 3.58 -13.48 -4.01
N ALA A 38 4.43 -13.73 -5.00
CA ALA A 38 4.01 -14.21 -6.31
C ALA A 38 3.23 -15.53 -6.20
N GLY A 39 3.71 -16.47 -5.39
CA GLY A 39 3.04 -17.74 -5.11
C GLY A 39 1.66 -17.55 -4.48
N HIS A 40 1.52 -16.66 -3.48
CA HIS A 40 0.23 -16.36 -2.84
C HIS A 40 -0.79 -15.75 -3.81
N VAL A 41 -0.33 -14.90 -4.73
CA VAL A 41 -1.19 -14.26 -5.74
C VAL A 41 -1.52 -15.22 -6.89
N GLY A 42 -0.71 -16.27 -7.10
CA GLY A 42 -0.82 -17.19 -8.23
C GLY A 42 -0.28 -16.57 -9.53
N ARG A 43 0.78 -15.77 -9.42
CA ARG A 43 1.45 -15.11 -10.55
C ARG A 43 2.93 -15.48 -10.61
N SER A 44 3.58 -15.18 -11.73
CA SER A 44 5.03 -15.39 -11.87
C SER A 44 5.83 -14.34 -11.09
N ILE A 45 7.06 -14.71 -10.70
CA ILE A 45 8.02 -13.78 -10.07
C ILE A 45 8.32 -12.60 -11.01
N GLY A 46 8.47 -12.86 -12.30
CA GLY A 46 8.72 -11.82 -13.30
C GLY A 46 7.57 -10.80 -13.39
N TRP A 47 6.32 -11.28 -13.36
CA TRP A 47 5.16 -10.40 -13.34
C TRP A 47 5.16 -9.51 -12.08
N LEU A 48 5.33 -10.10 -10.90
CA LEU A 48 5.34 -9.33 -9.65
C LEU A 48 6.50 -8.32 -9.61
N SER A 49 7.67 -8.69 -10.13
CA SER A 49 8.80 -7.78 -10.26
C SER A 49 8.48 -6.58 -11.16
N GLN A 50 7.75 -6.78 -12.25
CA GLN A 50 7.31 -5.69 -13.13
C GLN A 50 6.27 -4.80 -12.44
N VAL A 51 5.33 -5.39 -11.71
CA VAL A 51 4.34 -4.64 -10.92
C VAL A 51 5.03 -3.77 -9.87
N GLU A 52 5.95 -4.33 -9.07
CA GLU A 52 6.68 -3.58 -8.04
C GLU A 52 7.57 -2.45 -8.59
N ARG A 53 7.90 -2.49 -9.88
CA ARG A 53 8.64 -1.42 -10.57
C ARG A 53 7.73 -0.45 -11.33
N GLY A 54 6.41 -0.60 -11.20
CA GLY A 54 5.45 0.23 -11.92
C GLY A 54 5.45 0.02 -13.43
N GLN A 55 5.98 -1.09 -13.94
CA GLN A 55 6.07 -1.42 -15.37
C GLN A 55 4.84 -2.20 -15.88
N THR A 56 4.05 -2.73 -14.98
CA THR A 56 2.84 -3.49 -15.28
C THR A 56 1.76 -3.15 -14.27
N GLU A 57 0.59 -2.81 -14.74
CA GLU A 57 -0.57 -2.57 -13.89
C GLU A 57 -1.20 -3.90 -13.45
N PRO A 58 -1.38 -4.14 -12.14
CA PRO A 58 -2.05 -5.33 -11.65
C PRO A 58 -3.56 -5.21 -11.87
N ALA A 59 -4.21 -6.32 -12.25
CA ALA A 59 -5.66 -6.37 -12.32
C ALA A 59 -6.28 -6.22 -10.92
N ILE A 60 -7.51 -5.68 -10.85
CA ILE A 60 -8.24 -5.55 -9.57
C ILE A 60 -8.37 -6.88 -8.84
N ALA A 61 -8.52 -7.99 -9.57
CA ALA A 61 -8.57 -9.33 -8.98
C ALA A 61 -7.27 -9.70 -8.25
N ASP A 62 -6.12 -9.29 -8.77
CA ASP A 62 -4.81 -9.51 -8.13
C ASP A 62 -4.64 -8.57 -6.91
N LEU A 63 -5.04 -7.31 -7.03
CA LEU A 63 -5.05 -6.36 -5.91
C LEU A 63 -5.94 -6.83 -4.75
N LYS A 64 -7.10 -7.41 -5.05
CA LYS A 64 -7.97 -8.02 -4.01
C LYS A 64 -7.30 -9.18 -3.28
N LYS A 65 -6.52 -10.02 -3.97
CA LYS A 65 -5.77 -11.11 -3.34
C LYS A 65 -4.66 -10.56 -2.44
N ILE A 66 -3.91 -9.57 -2.93
CA ILE A 66 -2.85 -8.90 -2.18
C ILE A 66 -3.43 -8.20 -0.96
N ALA A 67 -4.49 -7.41 -1.12
CA ALA A 67 -5.17 -6.72 -0.03
C ALA A 67 -5.62 -7.70 1.08
N ARG A 68 -6.23 -8.82 0.69
CA ARG A 68 -6.67 -9.87 1.62
C ARG A 68 -5.49 -10.49 2.38
N LEU A 69 -4.38 -10.76 1.70
CA LEU A 69 -3.18 -11.32 2.32
C LEU A 69 -2.60 -10.39 3.39
N PHE A 70 -2.63 -9.08 3.13
CA PHE A 70 -2.09 -8.08 4.05
C PHE A 70 -3.11 -7.54 5.05
N GLY A 71 -4.38 -7.95 4.97
CA GLY A 71 -5.44 -7.50 5.87
C GLY A 71 -5.79 -6.02 5.69
N ILE A 72 -5.67 -5.48 4.48
CA ILE A 72 -6.00 -4.11 4.14
C ILE A 72 -7.18 -4.06 3.14
N PRO A 73 -7.96 -2.97 3.11
CA PRO A 73 -8.99 -2.79 2.09
C PRO A 73 -8.34 -2.55 0.72
N VAL A 74 -8.97 -3.04 -0.36
CA VAL A 74 -8.45 -2.83 -1.72
C VAL A 74 -8.39 -1.35 -2.09
N SER A 75 -9.27 -0.52 -1.50
CA SER A 75 -9.27 0.94 -1.66
C SER A 75 -7.97 1.63 -1.21
N PHE A 76 -7.17 0.96 -0.37
CA PHE A 76 -5.86 1.43 0.03
C PHE A 76 -4.96 1.77 -1.17
N PHE A 77 -4.98 0.94 -2.20
CA PHE A 77 -4.16 1.15 -3.40
C PHE A 77 -4.59 2.37 -4.24
N PHE A 78 -5.80 2.87 -4.03
CA PHE A 78 -6.39 3.99 -4.77
C PHE A 78 -6.56 5.26 -3.92
N ARG A 79 -6.00 5.30 -2.70
CA ARG A 79 -6.21 6.39 -1.72
C ARG A 79 -5.82 7.78 -2.20
N ASN A 80 -4.89 7.87 -3.13
CA ASN A 80 -4.40 9.13 -3.65
C ASN A 80 -5.08 9.58 -4.96
N GLU A 81 -5.91 8.75 -5.58
CA GLU A 81 -6.56 9.11 -6.85
C GLU A 81 -7.52 10.30 -6.70
N ALA A 82 -8.22 10.37 -5.57
CA ALA A 82 -9.14 11.47 -5.27
C ALA A 82 -8.44 12.74 -4.75
N ALA A 83 -7.14 12.67 -4.45
CA ALA A 83 -6.40 13.82 -3.93
C ALA A 83 -6.02 14.80 -5.06
N PRO A 84 -6.12 16.14 -4.82
CA PRO A 84 -5.59 17.12 -5.76
C PRO A 84 -4.12 16.83 -6.10
N GLU A 85 -3.72 17.03 -7.35
CA GLU A 85 -2.39 16.69 -7.84
C GLU A 85 -1.26 17.27 -6.97
N ARG A 86 -1.41 18.52 -6.53
CA ARG A 86 -0.45 19.21 -5.64
C ARG A 86 -0.31 18.58 -4.25
N GLU A 87 -1.28 17.74 -3.83
CA GLU A 87 -1.31 17.11 -2.50
C GLU A 87 -0.90 15.63 -2.55
N ARG A 88 -0.92 15.02 -3.73
CA ARG A 88 -0.56 13.61 -3.91
C ARG A 88 0.84 13.32 -3.37
N GLY A 89 0.97 12.29 -2.55
CA GLY A 89 2.22 11.89 -1.93
C GLY A 89 2.81 12.88 -0.92
N ARG A 90 2.06 13.92 -0.50
CA ARG A 90 2.54 14.96 0.43
C ARG A 90 1.58 15.24 1.57
N ILE A 91 0.28 15.24 1.30
CA ILE A 91 -0.75 15.61 2.27
C ILE A 91 -1.80 14.51 2.33
N VAL A 92 -2.06 14.01 3.54
CA VAL A 92 -3.15 13.09 3.83
C VAL A 92 -4.21 13.80 4.65
N ARG A 93 -5.34 14.12 4.01
CA ARG A 93 -6.47 14.75 4.71
C ARG A 93 -7.24 13.74 5.54
N ALA A 94 -7.81 14.16 6.66
CA ALA A 94 -8.52 13.28 7.58
C ALA A 94 -9.60 12.42 6.90
N ALA A 95 -10.34 12.99 5.94
CA ALA A 95 -11.36 12.27 5.18
C ALA A 95 -10.83 11.25 4.16
N SER A 96 -9.52 11.31 3.85
CA SER A 96 -8.86 10.46 2.83
C SER A 96 -7.86 9.48 3.44
N ARG A 97 -7.83 9.34 4.77
CA ARG A 97 -6.94 8.40 5.44
C ARG A 97 -7.31 6.97 5.10
N ALA A 98 -6.30 6.19 4.75
CA ALA A 98 -6.50 4.77 4.55
C ALA A 98 -6.65 4.07 5.91
N VAL A 99 -7.73 3.32 6.07
CA VAL A 99 -7.95 2.46 7.23
C VAL A 99 -7.19 1.15 6.99
N LEU A 100 -6.38 0.75 7.96
CA LEU A 100 -5.61 -0.48 7.96
C LEU A 100 -6.28 -1.49 8.91
N GLY A 101 -6.39 -2.75 8.47
CA GLY A 101 -6.96 -3.81 9.30
C GLY A 101 -8.49 -3.82 9.36
N SER A 102 -9.03 -4.66 10.24
CA SER A 102 -10.47 -4.78 10.51
C SER A 102 -10.78 -4.24 11.91
N ASN A 103 -11.97 -3.66 12.07
CA ASN A 103 -12.44 -3.15 13.38
C ASN A 103 -12.97 -4.27 14.30
N GLU A 104 -12.84 -5.54 13.90
CA GLU A 104 -13.46 -6.69 14.60
C GLU A 104 -12.91 -6.85 16.02
N ASP A 105 -11.64 -6.49 16.24
CA ASP A 105 -10.98 -6.60 17.55
C ASP A 105 -10.99 -5.29 18.36
N GLY A 106 -11.76 -4.31 17.92
CA GLY A 106 -11.85 -3.00 18.58
C GLY A 106 -10.63 -2.10 18.35
N LEU A 107 -9.77 -2.44 17.39
CA LEU A 107 -8.63 -1.63 16.96
C LEU A 107 -8.94 -0.99 15.61
N THR A 108 -8.86 0.33 15.53
CA THR A 108 -8.92 1.07 14.26
C THR A 108 -7.57 1.70 14.02
N GLU A 109 -6.98 1.42 12.88
CA GLU A 109 -5.72 2.00 12.45
C GLU A 109 -5.90 2.82 11.19
N GLU A 110 -5.35 4.03 11.18
CA GLU A 110 -5.36 4.94 10.03
C GLU A 110 -3.93 5.29 9.65
N LEU A 111 -3.61 5.17 8.36
CA LEU A 111 -2.33 5.65 7.84
C LEU A 111 -2.37 7.17 7.73
N LEU A 112 -1.44 7.85 8.42
CA LEU A 112 -1.29 9.30 8.37
C LEU A 112 -0.19 9.74 7.39
N SER A 113 0.80 8.88 7.12
CA SER A 113 1.79 9.12 6.06
C SER A 113 1.18 8.90 4.68
N PRO A 114 1.63 9.65 3.65
CA PRO A 114 1.05 9.57 2.31
C PRO A 114 1.29 8.22 1.64
N ASP A 115 2.36 7.54 2.00
CA ASP A 115 2.78 6.25 1.43
C ASP A 115 3.42 5.35 2.49
N LEU A 116 3.78 4.13 2.08
CA LEU A 116 4.51 3.15 2.90
C LEU A 116 5.97 3.00 2.48
N SER A 117 6.45 3.84 1.56
CA SER A 117 7.79 3.73 0.97
C SER A 117 8.83 4.64 1.63
N GLY A 118 8.40 5.54 2.52
CA GLY A 118 9.26 6.44 3.28
C GLY A 118 10.10 5.74 4.36
N ASP A 119 11.08 6.46 4.91
CA ASP A 119 11.93 5.96 6.00
C ASP A 119 11.16 5.72 7.30
N PHE A 120 9.95 6.28 7.41
CA PHE A 120 9.06 6.10 8.55
C PHE A 120 7.60 6.08 8.11
N GLU A 121 6.78 5.39 8.88
CA GLU A 121 5.32 5.36 8.74
C GLU A 121 4.69 5.97 9.99
N ILE A 122 3.65 6.78 9.79
CA ILE A 122 2.86 7.33 10.88
C ILE A 122 1.48 6.69 10.84
N ILE A 123 1.15 5.95 11.89
CA ILE A 123 -0.13 5.27 12.03
C ILE A 123 -0.83 5.81 13.28
N ARG A 124 -2.10 6.18 13.13
CA ARG A 124 -2.99 6.51 14.24
C ARG A 124 -3.77 5.26 14.62
N SER A 125 -3.56 4.77 15.84
CA SER A 125 -4.29 3.61 16.36
C SER A 125 -5.28 4.08 17.44
N VAL A 126 -6.52 3.64 17.33
CA VAL A 126 -7.58 3.90 18.30
C VAL A 126 -8.09 2.57 18.83
N PHE A 127 -7.99 2.38 20.14
CA PHE A 127 -8.45 1.19 20.82
C PHE A 127 -9.81 1.48 21.45
N ALA A 128 -10.81 0.64 21.18
CA ALA A 128 -12.05 0.63 21.91
C ALA A 128 -11.80 0.15 23.37
N PRO A 129 -12.64 0.56 24.34
CA PRO A 129 -12.56 -0.01 25.68
C PRO A 129 -12.62 -1.54 25.63
N TYR A 130 -11.69 -2.20 26.34
CA TYR A 130 -11.55 -3.66 26.37
C TYR A 130 -11.11 -4.32 25.06
N ALA A 131 -10.62 -3.56 24.07
CA ALA A 131 -10.01 -4.10 22.87
C ALA A 131 -8.83 -5.01 23.25
N LYS A 132 -8.72 -6.16 22.58
CA LYS A 132 -7.58 -7.06 22.71
C LYS A 132 -6.71 -6.88 21.49
N SER A 133 -5.43 -6.53 21.68
CA SER A 133 -4.47 -6.61 20.59
C SER A 133 -3.92 -8.04 20.55
N GLU A 134 -3.96 -8.69 19.41
CA GLU A 134 -3.10 -9.84 19.19
C GLU A 134 -1.64 -9.38 19.24
N VAL A 135 -0.78 -10.25 19.73
CA VAL A 135 0.66 -9.97 19.78
C VAL A 135 1.17 -9.90 18.35
N PHE A 136 1.27 -8.68 17.82
CA PHE A 136 1.95 -8.49 16.53
C PHE A 136 3.44 -8.80 16.74
N PRO A 137 4.05 -9.65 15.89
CA PRO A 137 5.49 -9.77 15.90
C PRO A 137 6.09 -8.39 15.65
N ALA A 138 7.01 -7.97 16.50
CA ALA A 138 7.71 -6.71 16.34
C ALA A 138 8.25 -6.62 14.92
N ARG A 139 7.96 -5.51 14.21
CA ARG A 139 8.59 -5.24 12.93
C ARG A 139 10.08 -5.23 13.16
N ALA A 140 10.83 -6.08 12.45
CA ALA A 140 12.27 -6.05 12.52
C ALA A 140 12.72 -4.63 12.14
N ALA A 141 13.39 -3.94 13.06
CA ALA A 141 14.05 -2.70 12.76
C ALA A 141 15.02 -2.99 11.60
N GLN A 142 14.88 -2.28 10.48
CA GLN A 142 15.89 -2.33 9.45
C GLN A 142 17.11 -1.63 10.05
N ASP A 143 18.10 -2.41 10.47
CA ASP A 143 19.42 -1.88 10.76
C ASP A 143 19.92 -1.24 9.45
N GLY A 144 19.89 0.09 9.43
CA GLY A 144 20.54 0.87 8.40
C GLY A 144 22.05 0.64 8.53
N GLY A 145 22.56 -0.36 7.78
CA GLY A 145 23.99 -0.54 7.63
C GLY A 145 24.58 0.73 7.00
N TYR A 146 25.49 1.36 7.71
CA TYR A 146 26.39 2.39 7.21
C TYR A 146 27.37 1.79 6.21
#